data_6d6f674d850fa19b42e465a894abf9f3
#
_entry.id   6d6f674d850fa19b42e465a894abf9f3
#
_cell.length_a   1.000
_cell.length_b   1.000
_cell.length_c   1.000
_cell.angle_alpha   90.00
_cell.angle_beta   90.00
_cell.angle_gamma   90.00
#
_symmetry.space_group_name_H-M   'P 1'
#
loop_
_entity.id
_entity.type
_entity.pdbx_description
1 polymer ?
#
loop_
_entity_poly.entity_id
_entity_poly.type
_entity_poly.pdbx_seq_one_letter_code
_entity_poly.pdbx_strand_id
1 'polypeptide(L)'
;MAKTALGRPCLFILTKQFFILHIMKKLTVLTTLFLLAFTATKAQRYDYVQQGEFGATIGAAHYFGDLNTRAALNRPKPALGIFFRKQFGNYIGLRAAAHFAQVGYSDIYSKNDYQKTRNLSFNSNIWEVALQGDFNFFKFIPGDPDHLFTPYVTFGAGIFTYDPYAYLDGKKEFLRPLGTEGQTIGFNGRKQYSTMAFCFPLGVGVKYNVNERMNISFEIAQRFTTTDYLDDVSTTYIGANNFLPDLPNGEHTTAYKLQDRSYELDPNNVLGVQGRQRGFSKQKDQYIFAEIGISFNISSYRCPSAN
;
A
#
# COMPACT_ATOMS: atom_id res chain seq x y z
N MET A 1 -58.19 -4.23 -39.39
CA MET A 1 -56.89 -4.90 -39.64
C MET A 1 -55.93 -4.62 -38.50
N ALA A 2 -55.85 -5.57 -37.55
CA ALA A 2 -54.98 -5.49 -36.40
C ALA A 2 -53.73 -6.38 -36.66
N LYS A 3 -52.55 -5.83 -36.63
CA LYS A 3 -51.29 -6.60 -36.59
C LYS A 3 -50.71 -6.57 -35.18
N THR A 4 -50.85 -7.68 -34.51
CA THR A 4 -50.22 -8.02 -33.24
C THR A 4 -48.71 -8.13 -33.42
N ALA A 5 -47.96 -7.33 -32.68
CA ALA A 5 -46.51 -7.46 -32.50
C ALA A 5 -46.26 -8.19 -31.18
N LEU A 6 -46.15 -9.52 -31.23
CA LEU A 6 -45.66 -10.36 -30.14
C LEU A 6 -44.28 -10.88 -30.51
N GLY A 7 -43.33 -10.73 -29.60
CA GLY A 7 -42.16 -11.61 -29.54
C GLY A 7 -40.78 -11.02 -29.67
N ARG A 8 -40.25 -10.37 -28.63
CA ARG A 8 -38.76 -10.24 -28.47
C ARG A 8 -38.21 -10.10 -27.04
N PRO A 9 -38.83 -10.49 -25.93
CA PRO A 9 -38.06 -10.52 -24.65
C PRO A 9 -37.51 -11.90 -24.27
N CYS A 10 -38.04 -13.01 -24.84
CA CYS A 10 -37.66 -14.33 -24.34
C CYS A 10 -36.29 -14.83 -24.82
N LEU A 11 -35.81 -14.37 -25.97
CA LEU A 11 -34.51 -14.82 -26.56
C LEU A 11 -33.29 -14.24 -25.81
N PHE A 12 -33.43 -13.02 -25.26
CA PHE A 12 -32.35 -12.34 -24.54
C PHE A 12 -32.13 -12.90 -23.12
N ILE A 13 -33.12 -13.46 -22.50
CA ILE A 13 -33.02 -14.08 -21.17
C ILE A 13 -32.34 -15.47 -21.28
N LEU A 14 -32.66 -16.22 -22.30
CA LEU A 14 -32.07 -17.54 -22.54
C LEU A 14 -30.55 -17.44 -22.86
N THR A 15 -30.14 -16.47 -23.65
CA THR A 15 -28.70 -16.27 -23.96
C THR A 15 -27.89 -15.85 -22.75
N LYS A 16 -28.47 -15.03 -21.86
CA LYS A 16 -27.81 -14.60 -20.61
C LYS A 16 -27.68 -15.75 -19.61
N GLN A 17 -28.67 -16.61 -19.51
CA GLN A 17 -28.61 -17.82 -18.67
C GLN A 17 -27.56 -18.84 -19.19
N PHE A 18 -27.49 -19.03 -20.51
CA PHE A 18 -26.47 -19.90 -21.09
C PHE A 18 -25.04 -19.40 -20.87
N PHE A 19 -24.83 -18.09 -20.95
CA PHE A 19 -23.54 -17.43 -20.71
C PHE A 19 -23.11 -17.58 -19.24
N ILE A 20 -24.00 -17.34 -18.28
CA ILE A 20 -23.74 -17.52 -16.85
C ILE A 20 -23.41 -18.98 -16.52
N LEU A 21 -24.17 -19.94 -17.09
CA LEU A 21 -23.93 -21.36 -16.88
C LEU A 21 -22.55 -21.81 -17.44
N HIS A 22 -22.12 -21.21 -18.53
CA HIS A 22 -20.82 -21.51 -19.14
C HIS A 22 -19.65 -20.95 -18.32
N ILE A 23 -19.81 -19.75 -17.74
CA ILE A 23 -18.83 -19.16 -16.82
C ILE A 23 -18.77 -19.97 -15.53
N MET A 24 -19.90 -20.37 -14.96
CA MET A 24 -19.92 -21.21 -13.75
C MET A 24 -19.24 -22.56 -13.97
N LYS A 25 -19.46 -23.22 -15.11
CA LYS A 25 -18.74 -24.48 -15.44
C LYS A 25 -17.24 -24.29 -15.56
N LYS A 26 -16.76 -23.18 -16.16
CA LYS A 26 -15.32 -22.87 -16.23
C LYS A 26 -14.73 -22.58 -14.85
N LEU A 27 -15.48 -21.87 -14.02
CA LEU A 27 -15.04 -21.55 -12.65
C LEU A 27 -14.97 -22.80 -11.77
N THR A 28 -15.96 -23.71 -11.87
CA THR A 28 -15.94 -25.00 -11.14
C THR A 28 -14.81 -25.92 -11.63
N VAL A 29 -14.52 -25.98 -12.93
CA VAL A 29 -13.38 -26.74 -13.43
C VAL A 29 -12.06 -26.14 -12.95
N LEU A 30 -11.93 -24.81 -12.93
CA LEU A 30 -10.73 -24.13 -12.45
C LEU A 30 -10.51 -24.36 -10.95
N THR A 31 -11.58 -24.29 -10.15
CA THR A 31 -11.50 -24.56 -8.70
C THR A 31 -11.22 -26.04 -8.40
N THR A 32 -11.76 -26.98 -9.16
CA THR A 32 -11.44 -28.41 -9.00
C THR A 32 -10.01 -28.74 -9.44
N LEU A 33 -9.50 -28.13 -10.51
CA LEU A 33 -8.09 -28.25 -10.90
C LEU A 33 -7.15 -27.66 -9.83
N PHE A 34 -7.51 -26.52 -9.25
CA PHE A 34 -6.76 -25.90 -8.17
C PHE A 34 -6.74 -26.79 -6.91
N LEU A 35 -7.87 -27.37 -6.52
CA LEU A 35 -7.97 -28.31 -5.40
C LEU A 35 -7.20 -29.63 -5.65
N LEU A 36 -7.22 -30.15 -6.88
CA LEU A 36 -6.45 -31.35 -7.25
C LEU A 36 -4.94 -31.11 -7.25
N ALA A 37 -4.47 -29.89 -7.54
CA ALA A 37 -3.06 -29.53 -7.46
C ALA A 37 -2.51 -29.62 -6.02
N PHE A 38 -3.35 -29.40 -5.00
CA PHE A 38 -2.96 -29.54 -3.59
C PHE A 38 -2.82 -31.00 -3.12
N THR A 39 -3.43 -31.99 -3.80
CA THR A 39 -3.37 -33.37 -3.37
C THR A 39 -2.18 -34.15 -3.92
N ALA A 40 -1.44 -33.58 -4.89
CA ALA A 40 -0.35 -34.28 -5.58
C ALA A 40 1.04 -34.10 -4.94
N THR A 41 1.19 -33.28 -3.90
CA THR A 41 2.48 -33.07 -3.27
C THR A 41 2.82 -34.10 -2.22
N LYS A 42 3.40 -35.23 -2.65
CA LYS A 42 4.21 -36.04 -1.75
C LYS A 42 5.51 -35.31 -1.48
N ALA A 43 5.58 -34.60 -0.35
CA ALA A 43 6.80 -33.95 0.10
C ALA A 43 7.87 -35.02 0.34
N GLN A 44 8.92 -35.05 -0.48
CA GLN A 44 10.15 -35.78 -0.17
C GLN A 44 10.75 -35.16 1.10
N ARG A 45 10.83 -35.94 2.17
CA ARG A 45 11.48 -35.57 3.41
C ARG A 45 13.00 -35.51 3.16
N TYR A 46 13.53 -34.31 3.11
CA TYR A 46 14.95 -34.06 3.37
C TYR A 46 15.13 -33.75 4.85
N ASP A 47 16.18 -34.26 5.46
CA ASP A 47 16.43 -34.15 6.91
C ASP A 47 16.79 -32.73 7.40
N TYR A 48 16.93 -31.75 6.50
CA TYR A 48 17.12 -30.34 6.84
C TYR A 48 15.76 -29.67 7.07
N VAL A 49 15.40 -29.48 8.33
CA VAL A 49 14.18 -28.71 8.68
C VAL A 49 14.56 -27.30 9.03
N GLN A 50 14.51 -26.42 8.05
CA GLN A 50 14.54 -24.99 8.31
C GLN A 50 13.29 -24.62 9.14
N GLN A 51 13.47 -24.21 10.41
CA GLN A 51 12.35 -23.86 11.28
C GLN A 51 11.85 -22.45 11.00
N GLY A 52 12.72 -21.55 10.56
CA GLY A 52 12.39 -20.18 10.24
C GLY A 52 13.64 -19.33 10.04
N GLU A 53 13.43 -18.07 9.77
CA GLU A 53 14.47 -17.06 9.69
C GLU A 53 14.00 -15.76 10.37
N PHE A 54 14.91 -15.09 11.04
CA PHE A 54 14.74 -13.76 11.58
C PHE A 54 15.64 -12.79 10.83
N GLY A 55 15.12 -11.64 10.45
CA GLY A 55 15.88 -10.68 9.65
C GLY A 55 15.50 -9.24 9.89
N ALA A 56 16.34 -8.37 9.32
CA ALA A 56 16.10 -6.94 9.25
C ALA A 56 16.22 -6.46 7.80
N THR A 57 15.49 -5.41 7.48
CA THR A 57 15.50 -4.77 6.17
C THR A 57 15.86 -3.30 6.29
N ILE A 58 16.54 -2.81 5.28
CA ILE A 58 16.82 -1.39 5.07
C ILE A 58 16.53 -1.04 3.61
N GLY A 59 15.96 0.12 3.38
CA GLY A 59 15.64 0.53 2.03
C GLY A 59 14.94 1.86 1.94
N ALA A 60 14.04 1.97 0.99
CA ALA A 60 13.32 3.19 0.69
C ALA A 60 11.82 2.94 0.54
N ALA A 61 11.04 3.91 0.97
CA ALA A 61 9.61 4.01 0.73
C ALA A 61 9.31 5.15 -0.24
N HIS A 62 8.26 5.00 -1.04
CA HIS A 62 7.78 6.04 -1.92
C HIS A 62 6.24 6.10 -1.91
N TYR A 63 5.69 7.30 -1.98
CA TYR A 63 4.25 7.57 -1.97
C TYR A 63 3.67 7.67 -3.38
N PHE A 64 2.44 7.17 -3.54
CA PHE A 64 1.58 7.35 -4.71
C PHE A 64 0.16 7.74 -4.26
N GLY A 65 -0.37 8.80 -4.84
CA GLY A 65 -1.70 9.34 -4.52
C GLY A 65 -1.91 10.71 -5.14
N ASP A 66 -2.72 11.56 -4.51
CA ASP A 66 -3.19 12.84 -5.07
C ASP A 66 -2.09 13.87 -5.35
N LEU A 67 -0.96 13.82 -4.62
CA LEU A 67 0.19 14.66 -4.89
C LEU A 67 1.14 14.05 -5.92
N ASN A 68 1.11 12.72 -6.12
CA ASN A 68 1.95 12.01 -7.08
C ASN A 68 1.11 11.15 -8.05
N THR A 69 0.22 11.77 -8.80
CA THR A 69 -0.72 11.11 -9.71
C THR A 69 -0.07 10.38 -10.90
N ARG A 70 1.19 10.70 -11.22
CA ARG A 70 1.94 10.09 -12.32
C ARG A 70 2.87 8.97 -11.88
N ALA A 71 2.81 8.56 -10.62
CA ALA A 71 3.68 7.53 -10.04
C ALA A 71 5.19 7.78 -10.28
N ALA A 72 5.61 9.05 -10.20
CA ALA A 72 7.01 9.42 -10.37
C ALA A 72 7.86 8.91 -9.19
N LEU A 73 8.90 8.14 -9.46
CA LEU A 73 9.83 7.59 -8.46
C LEU A 73 11.03 8.53 -8.23
N ASN A 74 10.78 9.74 -7.77
CA ASN A 74 11.79 10.80 -7.70
C ASN A 74 12.08 11.32 -6.27
N ARG A 75 11.35 10.84 -5.27
CA ARG A 75 11.48 11.30 -3.86
C ARG A 75 11.35 10.13 -2.88
N PRO A 76 12.17 9.07 -3.01
CA PRO A 76 12.19 8.00 -2.03
C PRO A 76 12.65 8.52 -0.67
N LYS A 77 12.10 7.96 0.40
CA LYS A 77 12.44 8.26 1.78
C LYS A 77 12.86 6.97 2.50
N PRO A 78 13.61 7.07 3.61
CA PRO A 78 14.13 5.90 4.29
C PRO A 78 13.02 4.99 4.83
N ALA A 79 13.29 3.67 4.77
CA ALA A 79 12.49 2.62 5.36
C ALA A 79 13.39 1.61 6.06
N LEU A 80 12.92 1.09 7.19
CA LEU A 80 13.58 0.07 8.00
C LEU A 80 12.54 -0.96 8.41
N GLY A 81 12.93 -2.22 8.51
CA GLY A 81 12.03 -3.27 8.96
C GLY A 81 12.73 -4.38 9.71
N ILE A 82 11.94 -5.15 10.41
CA ILE A 82 12.33 -6.43 11.00
C ILE A 82 11.26 -7.46 10.64
N PHE A 83 11.65 -8.71 10.49
CA PHE A 83 10.70 -9.78 10.19
C PHE A 83 11.12 -11.10 10.79
N PHE A 84 10.11 -11.92 11.04
CA PHE A 84 10.25 -13.34 11.29
C PHE A 84 9.51 -14.10 10.19
N ARG A 85 10.16 -15.08 9.56
CA ARG A 85 9.58 -15.92 8.53
C ARG A 85 9.65 -17.38 8.94
N LYS A 86 8.50 -18.06 9.00
CA LYS A 86 8.37 -19.49 9.15
C LYS A 86 8.29 -20.14 7.79
N GLN A 87 9.13 -21.11 7.51
CA GLN A 87 9.07 -21.88 6.26
C GLN A 87 8.19 -23.10 6.41
N PHE A 88 7.36 -23.38 5.41
CA PHE A 88 6.53 -24.57 5.28
C PHE A 88 7.00 -25.35 4.04
N GLY A 89 7.95 -26.25 4.23
CA GLY A 89 8.66 -26.89 3.12
C GLY A 89 9.62 -25.92 2.43
N ASN A 90 9.87 -26.14 1.13
CA ASN A 90 10.89 -25.40 0.39
C ASN A 90 10.34 -24.22 -0.42
N TYR A 91 9.00 -24.12 -0.54
CA TYR A 91 8.35 -23.18 -1.45
C TYR A 91 7.47 -22.14 -0.76
N ILE A 92 6.93 -22.42 0.42
CA ILE A 92 5.97 -21.54 1.08
C ILE A 92 6.57 -21.02 2.39
N GLY A 93 6.46 -19.72 2.60
CA GLY A 93 6.80 -19.07 3.86
C GLY A 93 5.63 -18.23 4.38
N LEU A 94 5.53 -18.13 5.69
CA LEU A 94 4.67 -17.17 6.37
C LEU A 94 5.55 -16.18 7.13
N ARG A 95 5.41 -14.89 6.84
CA ARG A 95 6.24 -13.82 7.37
C ARG A 95 5.40 -12.86 8.19
N ALA A 96 5.78 -12.64 9.44
CA ALA A 96 5.35 -11.53 10.25
C ALA A 96 6.41 -10.44 10.18
N ALA A 97 6.03 -9.21 9.83
CA ALA A 97 6.96 -8.11 9.63
C ALA A 97 6.46 -6.83 10.32
N ALA A 98 7.41 -6.03 10.80
CA ALA A 98 7.16 -4.69 11.29
C ALA A 98 8.09 -3.71 10.59
N HIS A 99 7.55 -2.61 10.05
CA HIS A 99 8.30 -1.61 9.30
C HIS A 99 8.08 -0.22 9.89
N PHE A 100 9.13 0.56 9.86
CA PHE A 100 9.08 2.01 10.00
C PHE A 100 9.50 2.63 8.68
N ALA A 101 8.72 3.59 8.18
CA ALA A 101 9.07 4.32 6.98
C ALA A 101 8.65 5.78 7.07
N GLN A 102 9.34 6.62 6.32
CA GLN A 102 8.86 7.95 6.01
C GLN A 102 8.31 7.96 4.60
N VAL A 103 7.23 8.68 4.39
CA VAL A 103 6.68 9.01 3.06
C VAL A 103 6.40 10.50 2.98
N GLY A 104 6.27 11.01 1.79
CA GLY A 104 5.90 12.40 1.57
C GLY A 104 6.17 12.82 0.15
N TYR A 105 5.46 13.85 -0.28
CA TYR A 105 5.56 14.41 -1.61
C TYR A 105 5.20 15.89 -1.61
N SER A 106 5.48 16.57 -2.70
CA SER A 106 5.09 17.97 -2.90
C SER A 106 4.71 18.19 -4.36
N ASP A 107 3.68 18.98 -4.56
CA ASP A 107 3.19 19.41 -5.87
C ASP A 107 4.24 20.14 -6.72
N ILE A 108 5.26 20.72 -6.09
CA ILE A 108 6.39 21.35 -6.77
C ILE A 108 7.13 20.39 -7.72
N TYR A 109 7.06 19.08 -7.45
CA TYR A 109 7.69 18.04 -8.28
C TYR A 109 6.79 17.55 -9.41
N SER A 110 5.53 17.97 -9.41
CA SER A 110 4.57 17.59 -10.46
C SER A 110 4.93 18.24 -11.79
N LYS A 111 4.54 17.57 -12.89
CA LYS A 111 4.54 18.15 -14.23
C LYS A 111 3.17 18.69 -14.63
N ASN A 112 2.18 18.60 -13.76
CA ASN A 112 0.83 19.13 -13.97
C ASN A 112 0.77 20.56 -13.42
N ASP A 113 0.40 21.51 -14.26
CA ASP A 113 0.39 22.93 -13.89
C ASP A 113 -0.64 23.24 -12.79
N TYR A 114 -1.79 22.54 -12.79
CA TYR A 114 -2.77 22.66 -11.71
C TYR A 114 -2.15 22.25 -10.36
N GLN A 115 -1.46 21.11 -10.30
CA GLN A 115 -0.81 20.65 -9.06
C GLN A 115 0.31 21.62 -8.65
N LYS A 116 1.13 22.09 -9.59
CA LYS A 116 2.15 23.11 -9.27
C LYS A 116 1.53 24.35 -8.64
N THR A 117 0.43 24.87 -9.23
CA THR A 117 -0.27 26.03 -8.69
C THR A 117 -0.91 25.71 -7.34
N ARG A 118 -1.40 24.49 -7.12
CA ARG A 118 -1.95 24.01 -5.84
C ARG A 118 -0.93 24.07 -4.71
N ASN A 119 0.32 23.78 -4.99
CA ASN A 119 1.49 23.93 -4.11
C ASN A 119 1.40 23.20 -2.76
N LEU A 120 0.63 22.12 -2.69
CA LEU A 120 0.50 21.32 -1.48
C LEU A 120 1.74 20.45 -1.26
N SER A 121 2.02 20.14 0.00
CA SER A 121 3.09 19.22 0.39
C SER A 121 2.73 18.53 1.68
N PHE A 122 3.19 17.29 1.82
CA PHE A 122 3.06 16.54 3.06
C PHE A 122 4.26 15.67 3.34
N ASN A 123 4.35 15.24 4.58
CA ASN A 123 5.20 14.17 5.07
C ASN A 123 4.41 13.34 6.07
N SER A 124 4.69 12.06 6.17
CA SER A 124 4.10 11.19 7.19
C SER A 124 5.11 10.13 7.62
N ASN A 125 5.13 9.80 8.90
CA ASN A 125 5.82 8.63 9.41
C ASN A 125 4.83 7.47 9.44
N ILE A 126 5.23 6.32 8.91
CA ILE A 126 4.44 5.10 8.85
C ILE A 126 5.05 4.07 9.81
N TRP A 127 4.20 3.48 10.65
CA TRP A 127 4.49 2.25 11.37
C TRP A 127 3.54 1.18 10.86
N GLU A 128 4.08 0.13 10.27
CA GLU A 128 3.33 -0.98 9.68
C GLU A 128 3.62 -2.28 10.41
N VAL A 129 2.58 -3.08 10.67
CA VAL A 129 2.69 -4.48 11.04
C VAL A 129 1.89 -5.30 10.03
N ALA A 130 2.52 -6.29 9.42
CA ALA A 130 1.92 -7.08 8.36
C ALA A 130 2.20 -8.58 8.53
N LEU A 131 1.23 -9.38 8.11
CA LEU A 131 1.36 -10.82 7.92
C LEU A 131 1.33 -11.12 6.43
N GLN A 132 2.37 -11.77 5.91
CA GLN A 132 2.58 -11.99 4.48
C GLN A 132 2.86 -13.47 4.21
N GLY A 133 2.29 -13.99 3.12
CA GLY A 133 2.66 -15.26 2.54
C GLY A 133 3.72 -15.06 1.45
N ASP A 134 4.79 -15.82 1.51
CA ASP A 134 5.85 -15.82 0.50
C ASP A 134 5.79 -17.13 -0.29
N PHE A 135 5.84 -17.06 -1.61
CA PHE A 135 5.94 -18.23 -2.48
C PHE A 135 7.26 -18.17 -3.26
N ASN A 136 8.16 -19.11 -2.97
CA ASN A 136 9.42 -19.29 -3.65
C ASN A 136 9.21 -20.06 -4.97
N PHE A 137 9.72 -19.53 -6.08
CA PHE A 137 9.62 -20.20 -7.38
C PHE A 137 10.56 -21.38 -7.51
N PHE A 138 11.71 -21.31 -6.84
CA PHE A 138 12.68 -22.40 -6.82
C PHE A 138 12.77 -22.98 -5.42
N LYS A 139 13.20 -24.23 -5.36
CA LYS A 139 13.54 -24.87 -4.09
C LYS A 139 14.63 -24.07 -3.41
N PHE A 140 14.41 -23.70 -2.17
CA PHE A 140 15.36 -22.90 -1.38
C PHE A 140 15.73 -23.67 -0.12
N ILE A 141 17.00 -24.05 -0.02
CA ILE A 141 17.55 -24.82 1.11
C ILE A 141 18.86 -24.17 1.55
N PRO A 142 18.87 -23.46 2.68
CA PRO A 142 20.08 -22.89 3.22
C PRO A 142 21.16 -23.95 3.46
N GLY A 143 22.38 -23.69 2.97
CA GLY A 143 23.51 -24.61 3.08
C GLY A 143 23.61 -25.66 1.98
N ASP A 144 22.63 -25.78 1.10
CA ASP A 144 22.68 -26.66 -0.07
C ASP A 144 23.19 -25.89 -1.31
N PRO A 145 24.40 -26.22 -1.86
CA PRO A 145 24.97 -25.50 -2.98
C PRO A 145 24.08 -25.44 -4.24
N ASP A 146 23.22 -26.41 -4.44
CA ASP A 146 22.35 -26.50 -5.61
C ASP A 146 21.06 -25.67 -5.46
N HIS A 147 20.75 -25.16 -4.24
CA HIS A 147 19.49 -24.50 -3.92
C HIS A 147 19.64 -23.19 -3.16
N LEU A 148 20.66 -22.39 -3.52
CA LEU A 148 21.04 -21.15 -2.81
C LEU A 148 20.17 -19.93 -3.19
N PHE A 149 19.48 -19.96 -4.32
CA PHE A 149 18.79 -18.81 -4.89
C PHE A 149 17.33 -19.09 -5.18
N THR A 150 16.46 -18.14 -4.89
CA THR A 150 15.07 -18.20 -5.33
C THR A 150 14.49 -16.80 -5.54
N PRO A 151 13.82 -16.54 -6.68
CA PRO A 151 12.83 -15.48 -6.76
C PRO A 151 11.61 -15.88 -5.94
N TYR A 152 10.90 -14.90 -5.42
CA TYR A 152 9.63 -15.13 -4.71
C TYR A 152 8.63 -14.02 -4.96
N VAL A 153 7.37 -14.33 -4.77
CA VAL A 153 6.28 -13.37 -4.65
C VAL A 153 5.82 -13.33 -3.21
N THR A 154 5.39 -12.17 -2.77
CA THR A 154 4.82 -11.97 -1.44
C THR A 154 3.46 -11.29 -1.56
N PHE A 155 2.53 -11.70 -0.71
CA PHE A 155 1.22 -11.07 -0.57
C PHE A 155 0.74 -11.18 0.87
N GLY A 156 -0.10 -10.25 1.30
CA GLY A 156 -0.56 -10.29 2.68
C GLY A 156 -1.54 -9.21 3.05
N ALA A 157 -1.71 -9.05 4.34
CA ALA A 157 -2.49 -7.99 4.94
C ALA A 157 -1.75 -7.41 6.13
N GLY A 158 -1.94 -6.12 6.37
CA GLY A 158 -1.33 -5.41 7.47
C GLY A 158 -2.17 -4.23 7.93
N ILE A 159 -1.73 -3.68 9.04
CA ILE A 159 -2.27 -2.46 9.62
C ILE A 159 -1.11 -1.48 9.72
N PHE A 160 -1.36 -0.23 9.40
CA PHE A 160 -0.36 0.81 9.55
C PHE A 160 -0.96 2.06 10.19
N THR A 161 -0.11 2.81 10.88
CA THR A 161 -0.43 4.12 11.41
C THR A 161 0.27 5.20 10.59
N TYR A 162 -0.38 6.36 10.47
CA TYR A 162 0.15 7.51 9.74
C TYR A 162 -0.40 8.79 10.37
N ASP A 163 0.35 9.88 10.22
CA ASP A 163 -0.05 11.20 10.71
C ASP A 163 0.58 12.27 9.81
N PRO A 164 -0.14 12.73 8.78
CA PRO A 164 0.38 13.68 7.81
C PRO A 164 0.65 15.03 8.44
N TYR A 165 1.79 15.61 8.08
CA TYR A 165 2.20 16.94 8.48
C TYR A 165 2.83 17.71 7.32
N ALA A 166 2.74 19.01 7.38
CA ALA A 166 3.44 19.93 6.47
C ALA A 166 4.32 20.92 7.24
N TYR A 167 5.18 21.61 6.53
CA TYR A 167 5.92 22.72 7.11
C TYR A 167 5.30 24.03 6.67
N LEU A 168 5.03 24.91 7.64
CA LEU A 168 4.61 26.28 7.45
C LEU A 168 5.58 27.19 8.21
N ASP A 169 6.23 28.11 7.52
CA ASP A 169 7.21 29.05 8.10
C ASP A 169 8.29 28.33 8.94
N GLY A 170 8.74 27.15 8.46
CA GLY A 170 9.76 26.32 9.11
C GLY A 170 9.25 25.51 10.30
N LYS A 171 7.99 25.65 10.71
CA LYS A 171 7.37 24.85 11.77
C LYS A 171 6.64 23.63 11.21
N LYS A 172 6.75 22.52 11.92
CA LYS A 172 6.03 21.29 11.62
C LYS A 172 4.61 21.39 12.15
N GLU A 173 3.62 21.30 11.26
CA GLU A 173 2.19 21.36 11.58
C GLU A 173 1.50 20.07 11.14
N PHE A 174 0.82 19.40 12.07
CA PHE A 174 0.03 18.20 11.74
C PHE A 174 -1.28 18.59 11.08
N LEU A 175 -1.58 17.98 9.92
CA LEU A 175 -2.69 18.38 9.06
C LEU A 175 -4.05 17.88 9.56
N ARG A 176 -4.10 16.67 10.11
CA ARG A 176 -5.34 16.07 10.60
C ARG A 176 -6.10 16.92 11.63
N PRO A 177 -5.46 17.48 12.68
CA PRO A 177 -6.15 18.34 13.63
C PRO A 177 -6.69 19.63 13.03
N LEU A 178 -6.06 20.13 11.94
CA LEU A 178 -6.47 21.36 11.27
C LEU A 178 -7.76 21.18 10.47
N GLY A 179 -8.04 19.96 9.98
CA GLY A 179 -9.23 19.66 9.18
C GLY A 179 -9.27 20.47 7.89
N THR A 180 -8.20 20.41 7.10
CA THR A 180 -7.95 21.22 5.88
C THR A 180 -9.06 21.11 4.81
N GLU A 181 -9.91 20.07 4.89
CA GLU A 181 -11.08 19.88 4.04
C GLU A 181 -12.40 20.04 4.82
N GLY A 182 -12.36 20.67 6.01
CA GLY A 182 -13.56 20.94 6.82
C GLY A 182 -14.01 19.78 7.70
N GLN A 183 -13.14 18.80 7.93
CA GLN A 183 -13.48 17.63 8.76
C GLN A 183 -13.76 18.00 10.22
N THR A 184 -13.10 19.02 10.75
CA THR A 184 -13.26 19.50 12.14
C THR A 184 -14.59 20.23 12.36
N ILE A 185 -15.11 20.91 11.34
CA ILE A 185 -16.39 21.65 11.40
C ILE A 185 -17.57 20.84 10.84
N GLY A 186 -17.32 19.59 10.42
CA GLY A 186 -18.37 18.72 9.85
C GLY A 186 -18.93 19.20 8.50
N PHE A 187 -18.13 19.91 7.71
CA PHE A 187 -18.55 20.48 6.43
C PHE A 187 -19.12 19.39 5.49
N ASN A 188 -20.38 19.53 5.05
CA ASN A 188 -21.07 18.53 4.23
C ASN A 188 -21.02 17.10 4.79
N GLY A 189 -21.04 16.95 6.13
CA GLY A 189 -20.97 15.65 6.80
C GLY A 189 -19.58 15.00 6.84
N ARG A 190 -18.52 15.73 6.45
CA ARG A 190 -17.15 15.24 6.53
C ARG A 190 -16.73 15.04 7.97
N LYS A 191 -15.95 13.98 8.21
CA LYS A 191 -15.45 13.63 9.55
C LYS A 191 -13.93 13.52 9.51
N GLN A 192 -13.29 13.70 10.65
CA GLN A 192 -11.87 13.42 10.78
C GLN A 192 -11.60 11.97 10.43
N TYR A 193 -10.59 11.75 9.59
CA TYR A 193 -10.12 10.42 9.21
C TYR A 193 -9.34 9.75 10.34
N SER A 194 -9.28 8.42 10.31
CA SER A 194 -8.45 7.64 11.24
C SER A 194 -6.96 7.82 10.92
N THR A 195 -6.12 7.79 11.93
CA THR A 195 -4.66 7.69 11.79
C THR A 195 -4.17 6.25 11.63
N MET A 196 -5.09 5.29 11.57
CA MET A 196 -4.82 3.87 11.35
C MET A 196 -5.64 3.36 10.17
N ALA A 197 -5.03 2.58 9.30
CA ALA A 197 -5.67 1.99 8.14
C ALA A 197 -5.11 0.60 7.84
N PHE A 198 -5.83 -0.17 7.02
CA PHE A 198 -5.34 -1.44 6.50
C PHE A 198 -4.50 -1.23 5.25
N CYS A 199 -3.53 -2.12 5.05
CA CYS A 199 -2.77 -2.24 3.82
C CYS A 199 -2.71 -3.69 3.36
N PHE A 200 -2.57 -3.87 2.04
CA PHE A 200 -2.43 -5.16 1.39
C PHE A 200 -1.11 -5.17 0.61
N PRO A 201 -0.03 -5.68 1.23
CA PRO A 201 1.24 -5.86 0.55
C PRO A 201 1.12 -6.83 -0.61
N LEU A 202 1.70 -6.46 -1.75
CA LEU A 202 1.91 -7.34 -2.91
C LEU A 202 3.27 -7.00 -3.51
N GLY A 203 4.15 -7.99 -3.63
CA GLY A 203 5.50 -7.73 -4.08
C GLY A 203 6.21 -8.92 -4.70
N VAL A 204 7.39 -8.61 -5.18
CA VAL A 204 8.33 -9.58 -5.73
C VAL A 204 9.70 -9.37 -5.10
N GLY A 205 10.43 -10.44 -4.95
CA GLY A 205 11.78 -10.35 -4.41
C GLY A 205 12.66 -11.50 -4.88
N VAL A 206 13.92 -11.39 -4.52
CA VAL A 206 14.90 -12.45 -4.69
C VAL A 206 15.57 -12.71 -3.36
N LYS A 207 15.91 -13.95 -3.11
CA LYS A 207 16.59 -14.41 -1.91
C LYS A 207 17.81 -15.24 -2.30
N TYR A 208 18.92 -14.98 -1.64
CA TYR A 208 20.18 -15.70 -1.83
C TYR A 208 20.72 -16.15 -0.48
N ASN A 209 21.05 -17.41 -0.37
CA ASN A 209 21.71 -17.98 0.79
C ASN A 209 23.23 -17.78 0.69
N VAL A 210 23.81 -17.03 1.61
CA VAL A 210 25.25 -16.75 1.66
C VAL A 210 26.01 -17.89 2.32
N ASN A 211 25.40 -18.47 3.37
CA ASN A 211 25.93 -19.62 4.10
C ASN A 211 24.78 -20.28 4.88
N GLU A 212 25.02 -21.40 5.54
CA GLU A 212 24.00 -22.16 6.31
C GLU A 212 23.18 -21.30 7.27
N ARG A 213 23.74 -20.16 7.74
CA ARG A 213 23.13 -19.33 8.77
C ARG A 213 22.53 -18.03 8.24
N MET A 214 22.98 -17.54 7.06
CA MET A 214 22.67 -16.18 6.62
C MET A 214 22.13 -16.15 5.19
N ASN A 215 21.04 -15.39 5.01
CA ASN A 215 20.49 -15.06 3.70
C ASN A 215 20.52 -13.54 3.47
N ILE A 216 20.61 -13.16 2.21
CA ILE A 216 20.38 -11.80 1.73
C ILE A 216 19.16 -11.82 0.84
N SER A 217 18.33 -10.78 0.91
CA SER A 217 17.16 -10.62 0.05
C SER A 217 17.07 -9.21 -0.49
N PHE A 218 16.42 -9.08 -1.64
CA PHE A 218 15.95 -7.81 -2.18
C PHE A 218 14.47 -7.95 -2.51
N GLU A 219 13.66 -7.01 -2.08
CA GLU A 219 12.22 -7.02 -2.28
C GLU A 219 11.72 -5.65 -2.74
N ILE A 220 10.80 -5.67 -3.68
CA ILE A 220 9.97 -4.51 -4.05
C ILE A 220 8.53 -4.91 -3.82
N ALA A 221 7.82 -4.18 -2.95
CA ALA A 221 6.45 -4.50 -2.61
C ALA A 221 5.58 -3.26 -2.48
N GLN A 222 4.49 -3.24 -3.25
CA GLN A 222 3.44 -2.22 -3.22
C GLN A 222 2.50 -2.51 -2.05
N ARG A 223 2.05 -1.44 -1.36
CA ARG A 223 1.02 -1.47 -0.34
C ARG A 223 -0.21 -0.75 -0.85
N PHE A 224 -1.26 -1.53 -1.15
CA PHE A 224 -2.58 -1.00 -1.46
C PHE A 224 -3.28 -0.67 -0.15
N THR A 225 -3.66 0.59 0.07
CA THR A 225 -4.25 0.99 1.35
C THR A 225 -5.76 1.18 1.25
N THR A 226 -6.41 1.24 2.41
CA THR A 226 -7.86 1.56 2.52
C THR A 226 -8.12 3.03 2.75
N THR A 227 -7.09 3.85 2.95
CA THR A 227 -7.21 5.30 3.19
C THR A 227 -6.96 6.12 1.93
N ASP A 228 -7.50 7.32 1.92
CA ASP A 228 -7.32 8.36 0.91
C ASP A 228 -6.82 9.65 1.56
N TYR A 229 -6.31 9.55 2.77
CA TYR A 229 -5.85 10.68 3.56
C TYR A 229 -4.44 10.49 4.08
N LEU A 230 -3.63 9.65 3.40
CA LEU A 230 -2.22 9.49 3.74
C LEU A 230 -1.46 10.82 3.57
N ASP A 231 -1.92 11.65 2.64
CA ASP A 231 -1.40 12.97 2.31
C ASP A 231 -2.30 14.14 2.77
N ASP A 232 -3.41 13.86 3.50
CA ASP A 232 -4.42 14.84 3.91
C ASP A 232 -5.23 15.46 2.74
N VAL A 233 -5.22 14.83 1.57
CA VAL A 233 -5.89 15.33 0.36
C VAL A 233 -6.82 14.24 -0.21
N SER A 234 -8.11 14.55 -0.37
CA SER A 234 -9.09 13.57 -0.85
C SER A 234 -10.20 14.19 -1.70
N THR A 235 -10.77 15.31 -1.29
CA THR A 235 -12.05 15.77 -1.82
C THR A 235 -11.95 17.16 -2.50
N THR A 236 -12.71 18.12 -2.01
CA THR A 236 -12.77 19.47 -2.55
C THR A 236 -12.43 20.51 -1.50
N TYR A 237 -11.97 21.67 -1.94
CA TYR A 237 -11.84 22.84 -1.10
C TYR A 237 -13.19 23.24 -0.51
N ILE A 238 -13.19 23.75 0.71
CA ILE A 238 -14.41 24.24 1.37
C ILE A 238 -14.53 25.79 1.31
N GLY A 239 -13.48 26.45 0.82
CA GLY A 239 -13.39 27.90 0.76
C GLY A 239 -12.79 28.49 2.03
N ALA A 240 -12.00 29.54 1.84
CA ALA A 240 -11.24 30.23 2.90
C ALA A 240 -12.12 30.73 4.06
N ASN A 241 -13.33 31.20 3.76
CA ASN A 241 -14.26 31.76 4.75
C ASN A 241 -14.71 30.75 5.84
N ASN A 242 -14.59 29.44 5.57
CA ASN A 242 -14.92 28.40 6.55
C ASN A 242 -13.83 28.17 7.60
N PHE A 243 -12.68 28.84 7.48
CA PHE A 243 -11.56 28.79 8.44
C PHE A 243 -11.47 30.04 9.32
N LEU A 244 -12.46 30.93 9.22
CA LEU A 244 -12.57 32.12 10.06
C LEU A 244 -13.28 31.78 11.38
N PRO A 245 -13.15 32.58 12.46
CA PRO A 245 -12.43 33.86 12.48
C PRO A 245 -10.92 33.73 12.51
N ASP A 246 -10.26 34.80 12.08
CA ASP A 246 -8.81 34.94 12.23
C ASP A 246 -8.39 35.00 13.72
N LEU A 247 -7.10 34.88 13.96
CA LEU A 247 -6.52 35.02 15.29
C LEU A 247 -6.75 36.44 15.82
N PRO A 248 -6.73 36.64 17.16
CA PRO A 248 -6.94 37.97 17.77
C PRO A 248 -5.94 39.03 17.31
N ASN A 249 -4.78 38.64 16.80
CA ASN A 249 -3.77 39.53 16.23
C ASN A 249 -4.02 39.89 14.75
N GLY A 250 -5.14 39.46 14.15
CA GLY A 250 -5.48 39.68 12.76
C GLY A 250 -4.81 38.75 11.76
N GLU A 251 -4.05 37.75 12.23
CA GLU A 251 -3.43 36.73 11.36
C GLU A 251 -4.39 35.62 11.05
N HIS A 252 -4.28 35.05 9.84
CA HIS A 252 -5.03 33.84 9.47
C HIS A 252 -4.57 32.62 10.27
N THR A 253 -5.52 31.74 10.58
CA THR A 253 -5.24 30.50 11.29
C THR A 253 -4.32 29.58 10.47
N THR A 254 -3.61 28.67 11.14
CA THR A 254 -2.78 27.65 10.47
C THR A 254 -3.60 26.80 9.50
N ALA A 255 -4.86 26.48 9.87
CA ALA A 255 -5.79 25.74 9.01
C ALA A 255 -6.11 26.53 7.72
N TYR A 256 -6.35 27.85 7.83
CA TYR A 256 -6.55 28.73 6.68
C TYR A 256 -5.34 28.71 5.74
N LYS A 257 -4.12 28.83 6.27
CA LYS A 257 -2.89 28.87 5.49
C LYS A 257 -2.56 27.52 4.82
N LEU A 258 -2.86 26.37 5.46
CA LEU A 258 -2.50 25.06 4.95
C LEU A 258 -3.59 24.36 4.13
N GLN A 259 -4.83 24.83 4.16
CA GLN A 259 -5.88 24.26 3.31
C GLN A 259 -5.63 24.53 1.82
N ASP A 260 -5.08 25.71 1.48
CA ASP A 260 -4.72 26.14 0.15
C ASP A 260 -3.40 26.88 0.22
N ARG A 261 -2.40 26.42 -0.51
CA ARG A 261 -1.06 27.05 -0.54
C ARG A 261 -0.76 27.73 -1.86
N SER A 262 -1.77 27.86 -2.74
CA SER A 262 -1.62 28.57 -4.01
C SER A 262 -1.35 30.07 -3.82
N TYR A 263 -1.83 30.66 -2.70
CA TYR A 263 -1.56 32.06 -2.36
C TYR A 263 -0.08 32.38 -2.20
N GLU A 264 0.75 31.40 -1.85
CA GLU A 264 2.21 31.56 -1.74
C GLU A 264 2.86 31.85 -3.10
N LEU A 265 2.23 31.43 -4.19
CA LEU A 265 2.69 31.62 -5.57
C LEU A 265 2.02 32.83 -6.24
N ASP A 266 0.71 32.95 -6.10
CA ASP A 266 -0.09 34.07 -6.63
C ASP A 266 -1.26 34.40 -5.69
N PRO A 267 -1.11 35.45 -4.84
CA PRO A 267 -2.17 35.86 -3.92
C PRO A 267 -3.47 36.29 -4.60
N ASN A 268 -3.39 36.72 -5.87
CA ASN A 268 -4.56 37.21 -6.62
C ASN A 268 -5.34 36.10 -7.32
N ASN A 269 -4.78 34.90 -7.42
CA ASN A 269 -5.40 33.79 -8.13
C ASN A 269 -5.36 32.49 -7.30
N VAL A 270 -5.98 32.53 -6.13
CA VAL A 270 -6.04 31.39 -5.20
C VAL A 270 -6.92 30.25 -5.71
N LEU A 271 -6.52 29.02 -5.44
CA LEU A 271 -7.27 27.82 -5.83
C LEU A 271 -8.31 27.39 -4.81
N GLY A 272 -8.20 27.80 -3.56
CA GLY A 272 -9.01 27.38 -2.42
C GLY A 272 -10.48 27.82 -2.45
N VAL A 273 -11.11 27.85 -3.64
CA VAL A 273 -12.52 28.22 -3.82
C VAL A 273 -13.39 27.02 -3.50
N GLN A 274 -14.48 27.28 -2.75
CA GLN A 274 -15.45 26.24 -2.36
C GLN A 274 -15.94 25.42 -3.56
N GLY A 275 -15.90 24.09 -3.41
CA GLY A 275 -16.33 23.13 -4.44
C GLY A 275 -15.29 22.80 -5.50
N ARG A 276 -14.17 23.55 -5.58
CA ARG A 276 -13.06 23.21 -6.49
C ARG A 276 -12.37 21.94 -6.01
N GLN A 277 -11.95 21.10 -6.94
CA GLN A 277 -11.27 19.84 -6.63
C GLN A 277 -9.94 20.11 -5.89
N ARG A 278 -9.74 19.45 -4.74
CA ARG A 278 -8.47 19.44 -3.99
C ARG A 278 -7.76 18.10 -4.19
N GLY A 279 -8.49 16.99 -4.09
CA GLY A 279 -8.06 15.61 -4.30
C GLY A 279 -9.02 14.80 -5.15
N PHE A 280 -8.81 13.48 -5.20
CA PHE A 280 -9.64 12.55 -5.95
C PHE A 280 -10.06 11.33 -5.10
N SER A 281 -11.15 11.44 -4.38
CA SER A 281 -11.63 10.50 -3.35
C SER A 281 -11.90 9.06 -3.82
N LYS A 282 -11.94 8.80 -5.13
CA LYS A 282 -12.18 7.46 -5.66
C LYS A 282 -10.90 6.61 -5.74
N GLN A 283 -9.74 7.22 -5.69
CA GLN A 283 -8.46 6.53 -5.74
C GLN A 283 -7.83 6.56 -4.35
N LYS A 284 -7.54 5.38 -3.78
CA LYS A 284 -6.87 5.28 -2.49
C LYS A 284 -5.38 5.49 -2.63
N ASP A 285 -4.79 6.08 -1.60
CA ASP A 285 -3.36 6.27 -1.52
C ASP A 285 -2.62 4.94 -1.40
N GLN A 286 -1.40 4.92 -1.87
CA GLN A 286 -0.55 3.75 -1.88
C GLN A 286 0.89 4.14 -1.55
N TYR A 287 1.68 3.16 -1.13
CA TYR A 287 3.12 3.34 -1.01
C TYR A 287 3.85 2.06 -1.40
N ILE A 288 5.09 2.19 -1.81
CA ILE A 288 5.95 1.09 -2.22
C ILE A 288 7.19 1.06 -1.35
N PHE A 289 7.64 -0.14 -1.00
CA PHE A 289 8.95 -0.37 -0.41
C PHE A 289 9.88 -1.01 -1.42
N ALA A 290 11.13 -0.58 -1.42
CA ALA A 290 12.24 -1.25 -2.07
C ALA A 290 13.33 -1.46 -1.01
N GLU A 291 13.56 -2.71 -0.61
CA GLU A 291 14.35 -3.03 0.58
C GLU A 291 15.36 -4.15 0.31
N ILE A 292 16.53 -4.00 0.92
CA ILE A 292 17.53 -5.08 1.06
C ILE A 292 17.38 -5.65 2.46
N GLY A 293 17.31 -6.97 2.57
CA GLY A 293 17.19 -7.69 3.83
C GLY A 293 18.39 -8.59 4.11
N ILE A 294 18.72 -8.69 5.38
CA ILE A 294 19.65 -9.71 5.90
C ILE A 294 18.85 -10.54 6.91
N SER A 295 18.92 -11.87 6.79
CA SER A 295 18.25 -12.77 7.74
C SER A 295 19.15 -13.91 8.16
N PHE A 296 18.85 -14.43 9.36
CA PHE A 296 19.55 -15.55 9.97
C PHE A 296 18.60 -16.72 10.11
N ASN A 297 19.06 -17.88 9.63
CA ASN A 297 18.28 -19.11 9.69
C ASN A 297 18.27 -19.67 11.13
N ILE A 298 17.07 -20.02 11.58
CA ILE A 298 16.86 -20.76 12.82
C ILE A 298 16.71 -22.23 12.42
N SER A 299 17.71 -23.05 12.72
CA SER A 299 17.71 -24.49 12.47
C SER A 299 17.70 -25.26 13.79
N SER A 300 16.94 -26.33 13.88
CA SER A 300 17.14 -27.34 14.92
C SER A 300 18.13 -28.38 14.42
N TYR A 301 19.18 -28.58 15.16
CA TYR A 301 20.10 -29.69 14.92
C TYR A 301 19.41 -30.99 15.37
N ARG A 302 19.10 -31.88 14.44
CA ARG A 302 18.80 -33.27 14.79
C ARG A 302 20.11 -34.03 14.86
N CYS A 303 20.48 -34.49 16.06
CA CYS A 303 21.56 -35.44 16.17
C CYS A 303 21.26 -36.65 15.27
N PRO A 304 22.24 -37.12 14.48
CA PRO A 304 22.08 -38.39 13.79
C PRO A 304 21.70 -39.47 14.82
N SER A 305 20.60 -40.18 14.59
CA SER A 305 20.32 -41.36 15.40
C SER A 305 21.46 -42.36 15.15
N ALA A 306 22.23 -42.68 16.17
CA ALA A 306 23.17 -43.76 16.12
C ALA A 306 22.36 -45.04 15.89
N ASN A 307 22.48 -45.62 14.69
CA ASN A 307 22.06 -47.01 14.41
C ASN A 307 23.24 -47.90 14.75
#